data_f6427896d4499268d867b7f87c657a3b
#
_entry.id   f6427896d4499268d867b7f87c657a3b
#
_cell.length_a   1.000
_cell.length_b   1.000
_cell.length_c   1.000
_cell.angle_alpha   90.00
_cell.angle_beta   90.00
_cell.angle_gamma   90.00
#
_symmetry.space_group_name_H-M   'P 1'
#
loop_
_entity.id
_entity.type
_entity.pdbx_description
1 polymer ?
#
loop_
_entity_poly.entity_id
_entity_poly.type
_entity_poly.pdbx_seq_one_letter_code
_entity_poly.pdbx_strand_id
1 'polypeptide(L)'
;MKEIHYVSADEAVKAIKSGDHIHLSSVASVPHILVDALVRRAEAGEVEDLHFHHFHTEGPAPYSDPKYSGIFFEQGFFVGPNVRPNVNSGYADYLPVHLGESQKLYRCGAIKLGAALVQVSTPDENGMASLGTSVDCSLAAIETARVKIAVVNPHVPFAYGDLVPIDTFDYLVKDDTPLVSKDFAEPTPTEVLIGKNCAELVPDGACIQMGIGALPNALAAQLVDHKNLGVHTEMFADGILRLIKKGVVNGANKKIDKGKIVASFLLGSQEVYSFIDHNPDVLMKDIKDVNDPWVICQNPNMMAINSATEVDLTGQICADSIGTRIFSGTGGQLDFVKGASMSEGGVSMTAFASRTNKGKAKIVPFLNPGAGVVTPRADAHWIITEYGAVDLYGKSLQERAKLLISIAHPDDREMLDRASFERFGPHWHVVKI
;
A
#
# COMPACT_ATOMS: atom_id res chain seq x y z
N MET A 1 32.24 13.77 12.90
CA MET A 1 30.79 14.01 12.81
C MET A 1 30.54 15.46 13.20
N LYS A 2 29.68 16.20 12.47
CA LYS A 2 29.17 17.48 12.93
C LYS A 2 28.44 17.23 14.26
N GLU A 3 28.56 18.16 15.19
CA GLU A 3 27.81 18.10 16.44
C GLU A 3 26.30 18.14 16.10
N ILE A 4 25.55 17.14 16.56
CA ILE A 4 24.12 17.03 16.29
C ILE A 4 23.39 18.01 17.21
N HIS A 5 22.83 19.08 16.62
CA HIS A 5 22.03 20.05 17.35
C HIS A 5 20.55 19.77 17.17
N TYR A 6 19.87 19.50 18.26
CA TYR A 6 18.42 19.33 18.28
C TYR A 6 17.74 20.65 18.61
N VAL A 7 16.62 20.92 17.94
CA VAL A 7 15.74 22.08 18.19
C VAL A 7 14.35 21.59 18.60
N SER A 8 13.50 22.49 19.09
CA SER A 8 12.09 22.18 19.31
C SER A 8 11.34 22.03 17.99
N ALA A 9 10.20 21.31 18.01
CA ALA A 9 9.33 21.21 16.85
C ALA A 9 8.86 22.59 16.37
N ASP A 10 8.48 23.48 17.32
CA ASP A 10 8.06 24.84 16.99
C ASP A 10 9.18 25.67 16.32
N GLU A 11 10.43 25.43 16.68
CA GLU A 11 11.57 26.11 16.03
C GLU A 11 11.81 25.54 14.62
N ALA A 12 11.80 24.21 14.48
CA ALA A 12 12.05 23.56 13.20
C ALA A 12 11.02 23.98 12.12
N VAL A 13 9.74 24.00 12.48
CA VAL A 13 8.67 24.34 11.51
C VAL A 13 8.63 25.81 11.08
N LYS A 14 9.37 26.71 11.73
CA LYS A 14 9.50 28.11 11.28
C LYS A 14 10.11 28.26 9.89
N ALA A 15 10.89 27.25 9.45
CA ALA A 15 11.49 27.24 8.12
C ALA A 15 10.45 26.96 7.00
N ILE A 16 9.25 26.50 7.34
CA ILE A 16 8.14 26.24 6.42
C ILE A 16 7.41 27.56 6.16
N LYS A 17 7.11 27.82 4.88
CA LYS A 17 6.51 29.04 4.39
C LYS A 17 5.10 28.78 3.86
N SER A 18 4.26 29.79 3.89
CA SER A 18 2.97 29.75 3.19
C SER A 18 3.17 29.42 1.71
N GLY A 19 2.29 28.59 1.14
CA GLY A 19 2.38 28.05 -0.21
C GLY A 19 3.31 26.84 -0.36
N ASP A 20 3.92 26.34 0.73
CA ASP A 20 4.80 25.16 0.63
C ASP A 20 3.99 23.86 0.46
N HIS A 21 4.49 23.01 -0.45
CA HIS A 21 4.12 21.60 -0.50
C HIS A 21 4.98 20.81 0.48
N ILE A 22 4.35 19.98 1.29
CA ILE A 22 4.97 19.28 2.41
C ILE A 22 4.77 17.78 2.25
N HIS A 23 5.86 17.02 2.25
CA HIS A 23 5.79 15.58 2.39
C HIS A 23 5.75 15.18 3.88
N LEU A 24 4.88 14.22 4.23
CA LEU A 24 4.85 13.54 5.53
C LEU A 24 5.22 12.07 5.36
N SER A 25 6.10 11.54 6.22
CA SER A 25 6.27 10.09 6.34
C SER A 25 4.93 9.41 6.61
N SER A 26 4.78 8.21 6.08
CA SER A 26 3.51 7.47 6.06
C SER A 26 3.40 6.45 7.20
N VAL A 27 2.29 5.75 7.26
CA VAL A 27 1.93 4.68 8.19
C VAL A 27 2.20 5.04 9.65
N ALA A 28 3.01 4.25 10.35
CA ALA A 28 3.34 4.49 11.76
C ALA A 28 4.41 5.58 11.96
N SER A 29 5.07 6.05 10.88
CA SER A 29 6.16 7.04 10.95
C SER A 29 5.70 8.48 10.78
N VAL A 30 4.40 8.77 10.90
CA VAL A 30 3.90 10.16 10.86
C VAL A 30 4.52 10.99 11.98
N PRO A 31 5.20 12.12 11.66
CA PRO A 31 5.86 12.96 12.66
C PRO A 31 4.85 13.90 13.33
N HIS A 32 3.96 13.36 14.18
CA HIS A 32 2.85 14.08 14.79
C HIS A 32 3.28 15.34 15.55
N ILE A 33 4.43 15.31 16.23
CA ILE A 33 4.97 16.49 16.95
C ILE A 33 5.21 17.69 16.02
N LEU A 34 5.62 17.44 14.77
CA LEU A 34 5.79 18.50 13.74
C LEU A 34 4.45 18.96 13.19
N VAL A 35 3.51 18.03 12.98
CA VAL A 35 2.15 18.36 12.56
C VAL A 35 1.46 19.24 13.58
N ASP A 36 1.56 18.91 14.88
CA ASP A 36 1.01 19.71 15.98
C ASP A 36 1.65 21.11 16.06
N ALA A 37 2.96 21.22 15.79
CA ALA A 37 3.64 22.49 15.72
C ALA A 37 3.14 23.36 14.54
N LEU A 38 2.86 22.75 13.38
CA LEU A 38 2.24 23.46 12.25
C LEU A 38 0.81 23.91 12.57
N VAL A 39 0.04 23.10 13.28
CA VAL A 39 -1.31 23.47 13.75
C VAL A 39 -1.23 24.71 14.63
N ARG A 40 -0.30 24.75 15.59
CA ARG A 40 -0.11 25.94 16.45
C ARG A 40 0.24 27.19 15.63
N ARG A 41 1.09 27.07 14.61
CA ARG A 41 1.42 28.20 13.72
C ARG A 41 0.22 28.66 12.88
N ALA A 42 -0.60 27.70 12.40
CA ALA A 42 -1.84 28.01 11.68
C ALA A 42 -2.84 28.76 12.59
N GLU A 43 -3.02 28.32 13.84
CA GLU A 43 -3.89 28.97 14.82
C GLU A 43 -3.39 30.36 15.24
N ALA A 44 -2.09 30.59 15.19
CA ALA A 44 -1.48 31.90 15.38
C ALA A 44 -1.54 32.81 14.14
N GLY A 45 -2.03 32.32 13.00
CA GLY A 45 -2.10 33.07 11.74
C GLY A 45 -0.73 33.32 11.08
N GLU A 46 0.26 32.49 11.39
CA GLU A 46 1.63 32.64 10.89
C GLU A 46 1.88 31.95 9.53
N VAL A 47 1.00 31.02 9.15
CA VAL A 47 1.09 30.27 7.88
C VAL A 47 -0.31 30.03 7.31
N GLU A 48 -0.35 29.94 5.98
CA GLU A 48 -1.53 29.62 5.17
C GLU A 48 -1.10 28.85 3.91
N ASP A 49 -2.04 28.25 3.21
CA ASP A 49 -1.82 27.62 1.89
C ASP A 49 -0.75 26.51 1.95
N LEU A 50 -0.82 25.62 2.97
CA LEU A 50 0.09 24.48 3.10
C LEU A 50 -0.51 23.21 2.50
N HIS A 51 0.21 22.57 1.58
CA HIS A 51 -0.23 21.39 0.83
C HIS A 51 0.47 20.13 1.35
N PHE A 52 -0.29 19.18 1.90
CA PHE A 52 0.26 17.95 2.47
C PHE A 52 0.16 16.77 1.51
N HIS A 53 1.27 16.08 1.30
CA HIS A 53 1.38 14.88 0.48
C HIS A 53 1.90 13.71 1.30
N HIS A 54 1.19 12.60 1.26
CA HIS A 54 1.53 11.38 1.99
C HIS A 54 0.79 10.18 1.38
N PHE A 55 1.18 8.98 1.77
CA PHE A 55 0.37 7.79 1.55
C PHE A 55 -0.64 7.59 2.68
N HIS A 56 -0.84 6.35 3.11
CA HIS A 56 -1.64 6.04 4.28
C HIS A 56 -0.97 6.56 5.54
N THR A 57 -1.66 7.34 6.33
CA THR A 57 -1.19 7.84 7.63
C THR A 57 -2.02 7.25 8.76
N GLU A 58 -1.41 6.97 9.90
CA GLU A 58 -2.10 6.53 11.10
C GLU A 58 -2.17 7.68 12.12
N GLY A 59 -3.21 7.68 12.96
CA GLY A 59 -3.43 8.68 13.99
C GLY A 59 -4.19 9.93 13.50
N PRO A 60 -4.14 11.04 14.28
CA PRO A 60 -4.81 12.28 13.94
C PRO A 60 -4.29 12.92 12.66
N ALA A 61 -5.20 13.46 11.86
CA ALA A 61 -4.90 14.12 10.59
C ALA A 61 -5.51 15.55 10.55
N PRO A 62 -5.04 16.48 11.42
CA PRO A 62 -5.59 17.82 11.47
C PRO A 62 -5.44 18.60 10.15
N TYR A 63 -4.46 18.25 9.34
CA TYR A 63 -4.25 18.81 7.99
C TYR A 63 -5.40 18.52 7.01
N SER A 64 -6.29 17.61 7.34
CA SER A 64 -7.52 17.35 6.56
C SER A 64 -8.78 17.89 7.24
N ASP A 65 -8.69 18.43 8.46
CA ASP A 65 -9.85 18.89 9.23
C ASP A 65 -10.48 20.13 8.59
N PRO A 66 -11.82 20.16 8.36
CA PRO A 66 -12.54 21.33 7.86
C PRO A 66 -12.26 22.63 8.63
N LYS A 67 -11.91 22.55 9.92
CA LYS A 67 -11.54 23.71 10.74
C LYS A 67 -10.39 24.52 10.14
N TYR A 68 -9.47 23.85 9.43
CA TYR A 68 -8.29 24.47 8.83
C TYR A 68 -8.42 24.65 7.32
N SER A 69 -9.66 24.61 6.79
CA SER A 69 -9.92 24.85 5.36
C SER A 69 -9.40 26.22 4.94
N GLY A 70 -8.66 26.27 3.83
CA GLY A 70 -7.97 27.48 3.35
C GLY A 70 -6.58 27.70 3.96
N ILE A 71 -6.22 26.94 5.01
CA ILE A 71 -4.87 26.98 5.59
C ILE A 71 -4.13 25.70 5.22
N PHE A 72 -4.76 24.55 5.39
CA PHE A 72 -4.23 23.23 5.06
C PHE A 72 -5.01 22.60 3.91
N PHE A 73 -4.28 22.00 2.96
CA PHE A 73 -4.80 21.27 1.82
C PHE A 73 -4.16 19.88 1.80
N GLU A 74 -4.88 18.87 2.23
CA GLU A 74 -4.44 17.49 2.12
C GLU A 74 -4.67 16.99 0.70
N GLN A 75 -3.63 16.43 0.08
CA GLN A 75 -3.60 15.86 -1.26
C GLN A 75 -2.86 14.52 -1.19
N GLY A 76 -3.51 13.54 -0.58
CA GLY A 76 -2.92 12.23 -0.34
C GLY A 76 -2.79 11.39 -1.61
N PHE A 77 -1.73 10.60 -1.71
CA PHE A 77 -1.55 9.57 -2.75
C PHE A 77 -2.34 8.30 -2.43
N PHE A 78 -2.84 8.20 -1.21
CA PHE A 78 -3.68 7.11 -0.73
C PHE A 78 -4.58 7.62 0.41
N VAL A 79 -5.85 7.24 0.36
CA VAL A 79 -6.88 7.75 1.27
C VAL A 79 -7.12 6.77 2.42
N GLY A 80 -6.46 7.03 3.56
CA GLY A 80 -6.64 6.28 4.80
C GLY A 80 -7.97 6.55 5.50
N PRO A 81 -8.38 5.71 6.46
CA PRO A 81 -9.62 5.89 7.20
C PRO A 81 -9.75 7.24 7.91
N ASN A 82 -8.63 7.81 8.36
CA ASN A 82 -8.56 9.06 9.11
C ASN A 82 -8.85 10.30 8.24
N VAL A 83 -8.50 10.29 6.95
CA VAL A 83 -8.74 11.40 6.02
C VAL A 83 -9.94 11.17 5.10
N ARG A 84 -10.37 9.94 4.93
CA ARG A 84 -11.44 9.54 4.00
C ARG A 84 -12.75 10.34 4.12
N PRO A 85 -13.28 10.66 5.30
CA PRO A 85 -14.49 11.48 5.43
C PRO A 85 -14.29 12.86 4.79
N ASN A 86 -13.11 13.46 4.98
CA ASN A 86 -12.81 14.82 4.52
C ASN A 86 -12.54 14.87 3.03
N VAL A 87 -11.89 13.85 2.44
CA VAL A 87 -11.77 13.68 0.99
C VAL A 87 -13.15 13.58 0.33
N ASN A 88 -14.05 12.75 0.88
CA ASN A 88 -15.39 12.56 0.30
C ASN A 88 -16.36 13.72 0.55
N SER A 89 -16.03 14.69 1.39
CA SER A 89 -16.78 15.92 1.61
C SER A 89 -16.13 17.16 0.96
N GLY A 90 -14.99 17.01 0.28
CA GLY A 90 -14.34 18.06 -0.48
C GLY A 90 -13.45 19.01 0.34
N TYR A 91 -13.11 18.65 1.58
CA TYR A 91 -12.14 19.39 2.41
C TYR A 91 -10.70 18.90 2.26
N ALA A 92 -10.52 17.74 1.69
CA ALA A 92 -9.25 17.13 1.32
C ALA A 92 -9.39 16.52 -0.08
N ASP A 93 -8.27 16.12 -0.70
CA ASP A 93 -8.31 15.59 -2.07
C ASP A 93 -7.44 14.33 -2.19
N TYR A 94 -7.65 13.60 -3.27
CA TYR A 94 -6.90 12.42 -3.63
C TYR A 94 -6.12 12.68 -4.93
N LEU A 95 -4.82 12.47 -4.89
CA LEU A 95 -3.96 12.56 -6.05
C LEU A 95 -3.65 11.16 -6.57
N PRO A 96 -4.34 10.71 -7.66
CA PRO A 96 -4.16 9.35 -8.18
C PRO A 96 -2.80 9.18 -8.82
N VAL A 97 -2.04 8.21 -8.31
CA VAL A 97 -0.73 7.83 -8.83
C VAL A 97 -0.45 6.37 -8.48
N HIS A 98 0.20 5.63 -9.38
CA HIS A 98 0.74 4.32 -9.02
C HIS A 98 1.87 4.49 -8.00
N LEU A 99 1.90 3.60 -7.02
CA LEU A 99 2.80 3.75 -5.88
C LEU A 99 4.27 3.83 -6.31
N GLY A 100 4.71 2.98 -7.24
CA GLY A 100 6.07 3.01 -7.79
C GLY A 100 6.43 4.32 -8.52
N GLU A 101 5.42 5.06 -8.99
CA GLU A 101 5.63 6.33 -9.70
C GLU A 101 5.56 7.56 -8.79
N SER A 102 5.06 7.43 -7.56
CA SER A 102 4.89 8.56 -6.63
C SER A 102 6.17 9.35 -6.40
N GLN A 103 7.29 8.65 -6.25
CA GLN A 103 8.59 9.27 -6.06
C GLN A 103 9.03 10.14 -7.28
N LYS A 104 8.53 9.84 -8.48
CA LYS A 104 8.81 10.63 -9.68
C LYS A 104 8.18 12.02 -9.60
N LEU A 105 7.01 12.16 -8.93
CA LEU A 105 6.35 13.45 -8.76
C LEU A 105 7.28 14.47 -8.09
N TYR A 106 8.10 14.02 -7.15
CA TYR A 106 9.10 14.84 -6.48
C TYR A 106 10.38 14.98 -7.32
N ARG A 107 10.97 13.88 -7.78
CA ARG A 107 12.25 13.89 -8.51
C ARG A 107 12.20 14.62 -9.85
N CYS A 108 11.05 14.59 -10.56
CA CYS A 108 10.89 15.37 -11.79
C CYS A 108 10.38 16.80 -11.54
N GLY A 109 10.04 17.16 -10.30
CA GLY A 109 9.57 18.48 -9.93
C GLY A 109 8.12 18.78 -10.34
N ALA A 110 7.30 17.76 -10.63
CA ALA A 110 5.86 17.92 -10.80
C ALA A 110 5.22 18.46 -9.51
N ILE A 111 5.70 17.98 -8.36
CA ILE A 111 5.44 18.57 -7.06
C ILE A 111 6.77 19.10 -6.53
N LYS A 112 6.87 20.39 -6.32
CA LYS A 112 8.07 21.05 -5.77
C LYS A 112 7.93 21.15 -4.26
N LEU A 113 8.63 20.29 -3.55
CA LEU A 113 8.54 20.25 -2.09
C LEU A 113 9.23 21.45 -1.44
N GLY A 114 8.47 22.20 -0.65
CA GLY A 114 8.97 23.19 0.29
C GLY A 114 9.59 22.53 1.51
N ALA A 115 8.99 21.43 2.01
CA ALA A 115 9.50 20.70 3.16
C ALA A 115 9.29 19.19 3.05
N ALA A 116 10.23 18.42 3.63
CA ALA A 116 10.06 17.00 3.95
C ALA A 116 10.07 16.84 5.47
N LEU A 117 8.99 16.31 6.02
CA LEU A 117 8.83 16.01 7.43
C LEU A 117 8.84 14.49 7.62
N VAL A 118 9.92 13.98 8.17
CA VAL A 118 10.11 12.53 8.30
C VAL A 118 10.42 12.14 9.74
N GLN A 119 10.16 10.88 10.08
CA GLN A 119 10.56 10.29 11.34
C GLN A 119 11.62 9.23 11.07
N VAL A 120 12.70 9.24 11.86
CA VAL A 120 13.87 8.37 11.68
C VAL A 120 14.27 7.72 12.98
N SER A 121 15.00 6.61 12.89
CA SER A 121 15.61 5.94 14.03
C SER A 121 16.69 6.81 14.70
N THR A 122 17.13 6.40 15.89
CA THR A 122 18.43 6.88 16.41
C THR A 122 19.53 6.52 15.42
N PRO A 123 20.42 7.48 15.08
CA PRO A 123 21.55 7.20 14.17
C PRO A 123 22.49 6.15 14.75
N ASP A 124 23.10 5.34 13.88
CA ASP A 124 24.17 4.42 14.22
C ASP A 124 25.52 5.14 14.49
N GLU A 125 26.56 4.36 14.79
CA GLU A 125 27.91 4.87 15.04
C GLU A 125 28.55 5.60 13.84
N ASN A 126 28.04 5.36 12.63
CA ASN A 126 28.47 6.01 11.38
C ASN A 126 27.62 7.27 11.07
N GLY A 127 26.67 7.60 11.90
CA GLY A 127 25.74 8.70 11.69
C GLY A 127 24.65 8.41 10.65
N MET A 128 24.38 7.14 10.35
CA MET A 128 23.30 6.72 9.46
C MET A 128 22.01 6.51 10.25
N ALA A 129 20.90 7.03 9.79
CA ALA A 129 19.58 6.81 10.34
C ALA A 129 18.70 6.01 9.38
N SER A 130 17.85 5.17 9.93
CA SER A 130 16.83 4.43 9.18
C SER A 130 15.53 5.22 9.13
N LEU A 131 14.84 5.17 7.99
CA LEU A 131 13.45 5.63 7.85
C LEU A 131 12.44 4.65 8.49
N GLY A 132 12.93 3.53 9.02
CA GLY A 132 12.18 2.58 9.83
C GLY A 132 11.00 1.99 9.11
N THR A 133 9.80 2.38 9.51
CA THR A 133 8.54 1.81 9.01
C THR A 133 8.04 2.41 7.70
N SER A 134 8.67 3.47 7.15
CA SER A 134 8.17 4.21 5.98
C SER A 134 9.30 4.80 5.14
N VAL A 135 9.87 3.99 4.25
CA VAL A 135 10.82 4.48 3.23
C VAL A 135 10.04 5.08 2.06
N ASP A 136 9.11 4.33 1.49
CA ASP A 136 8.20 4.72 0.41
C ASP A 136 8.75 5.81 -0.54
N CYS A 137 8.12 6.97 -0.68
CA CYS A 137 8.65 8.12 -1.41
C CYS A 137 9.37 9.13 -0.49
N SER A 138 9.58 8.81 0.80
CA SER A 138 10.23 9.70 1.76
C SER A 138 11.68 10.00 1.36
N LEU A 139 12.39 9.01 0.77
CA LEU A 139 13.75 9.23 0.29
C LEU A 139 13.77 10.28 -0.84
N ALA A 140 12.86 10.18 -1.81
CA ALA A 140 12.71 11.18 -2.87
C ALA A 140 12.34 12.57 -2.32
N ALA A 141 11.53 12.60 -1.26
CA ALA A 141 11.19 13.85 -0.59
C ALA A 141 12.42 14.48 0.09
N ILE A 142 13.24 13.69 0.79
CA ILE A 142 14.49 14.15 1.40
C ILE A 142 15.47 14.67 0.33
N GLU A 143 15.57 13.99 -0.81
CA GLU A 143 16.45 14.39 -1.91
C GLU A 143 16.06 15.76 -2.49
N THR A 144 14.77 16.06 -2.58
CA THR A 144 14.25 17.17 -3.40
C THR A 144 13.69 18.36 -2.62
N ALA A 145 13.33 18.17 -1.34
CA ALA A 145 12.76 19.23 -0.53
C ALA A 145 13.76 20.36 -0.25
N ARG A 146 13.25 21.60 -0.23
CA ARG A 146 14.02 22.78 0.16
C ARG A 146 14.46 22.75 1.63
N VAL A 147 13.59 22.25 2.51
CA VAL A 147 13.83 22.09 3.95
C VAL A 147 13.58 20.66 4.35
N LYS A 148 14.49 20.08 5.11
CA LYS A 148 14.44 18.68 5.54
C LYS A 148 14.43 18.66 7.07
N ILE A 149 13.35 18.18 7.65
CA ILE A 149 13.14 18.12 9.10
C ILE A 149 12.94 16.66 9.49
N ALA A 150 13.80 16.13 10.35
CA ALA A 150 13.66 14.79 10.88
C ALA A 150 13.31 14.80 12.38
N VAL A 151 12.33 13.99 12.74
CA VAL A 151 12.09 13.59 14.11
C VAL A 151 12.92 12.34 14.40
N VAL A 152 13.87 12.44 15.30
CA VAL A 152 14.67 11.31 15.77
C VAL A 152 13.95 10.67 16.96
N ASN A 153 13.47 9.43 16.74
CA ASN A 153 12.66 8.72 17.72
C ASN A 153 13.25 7.32 17.96
N PRO A 154 13.62 6.97 19.22
CA PRO A 154 14.20 5.67 19.55
C PRO A 154 13.24 4.48 19.36
N HIS A 155 11.93 4.74 19.22
CA HIS A 155 10.95 3.69 18.93
C HIS A 155 10.86 3.35 17.42
N VAL A 156 11.47 4.16 16.54
CA VAL A 156 11.60 3.82 15.13
C VAL A 156 12.66 2.74 14.98
N PRO A 157 12.34 1.55 14.46
CA PRO A 157 13.30 0.48 14.31
C PRO A 157 14.41 0.86 13.32
N PHE A 158 15.65 0.47 13.63
CA PHE A 158 16.75 0.59 12.70
C PHE A 158 16.68 -0.55 11.67
N ALA A 159 15.91 -0.35 10.63
CA ALA A 159 15.79 -1.30 9.53
C ALA A 159 16.87 -1.03 8.48
N TYR A 160 17.52 -2.10 8.00
CA TYR A 160 18.51 -2.00 6.91
C TYR A 160 17.83 -1.76 5.56
N GLY A 161 18.61 -1.37 4.55
CA GLY A 161 18.19 -1.01 3.21
C GLY A 161 18.62 0.40 2.88
N ASP A 162 17.69 1.29 2.56
CA ASP A 162 18.00 2.68 2.24
C ASP A 162 18.09 3.52 3.52
N LEU A 163 19.33 3.78 3.94
CA LEU A 163 19.65 4.60 5.10
C LEU A 163 19.95 6.04 4.67
N VAL A 164 19.75 6.99 5.59
CA VAL A 164 20.00 8.42 5.35
C VAL A 164 21.05 8.94 6.34
N PRO A 165 22.10 9.64 5.87
CA PRO A 165 23.02 10.33 6.77
C PRO A 165 22.27 11.39 7.59
N ILE A 166 22.47 11.41 8.90
CA ILE A 166 21.74 12.32 9.78
C ILE A 166 22.06 13.79 9.50
N ASP A 167 23.22 14.09 8.95
CA ASP A 167 23.63 15.43 8.57
C ASP A 167 22.99 15.93 7.25
N THR A 168 22.19 15.10 6.60
CA THR A 168 21.31 15.50 5.48
C THR A 168 20.22 16.45 5.91
N PHE A 169 19.79 16.37 7.17
CA PHE A 169 18.67 17.15 7.69
C PHE A 169 19.09 18.54 8.14
N ASP A 170 18.28 19.54 7.80
CA ASP A 170 18.48 20.94 8.23
C ASP A 170 18.11 21.13 9.71
N TYR A 171 17.10 20.40 10.17
CA TYR A 171 16.62 20.43 11.56
C TYR A 171 16.37 19.02 12.09
N LEU A 172 16.77 18.81 13.33
CA LEU A 172 16.54 17.57 14.07
C LEU A 172 15.71 17.87 15.32
N VAL A 173 14.64 17.11 15.49
CA VAL A 173 13.73 17.21 16.64
C VAL A 173 13.77 15.86 17.37
N LYS A 174 13.81 15.87 18.70
CA LYS A 174 13.67 14.65 19.51
C LYS A 174 12.21 14.38 19.82
N ASP A 175 11.82 13.13 19.68
CA ASP A 175 10.56 12.60 20.19
C ASP A 175 10.81 11.22 20.80
N ASP A 176 9.99 10.84 21.78
CA ASP A 176 10.03 9.55 22.47
C ASP A 176 8.63 8.93 22.53
N THR A 177 7.76 9.34 21.59
CA THR A 177 6.41 8.81 21.49
C THR A 177 6.46 7.43 20.83
N PRO A 178 5.88 6.38 21.46
CA PRO A 178 5.79 5.05 20.85
C PRO A 178 5.08 5.10 19.49
N LEU A 179 5.55 4.30 18.54
CA LEU A 179 4.90 4.17 17.24
C LEU A 179 3.51 3.54 17.38
N VAL A 180 2.59 4.02 16.54
CA VAL A 180 1.27 3.38 16.42
C VAL A 180 1.45 1.94 15.95
N SER A 181 0.92 1.00 16.72
CA SER A 181 0.82 -0.42 16.34
C SER A 181 -0.63 -0.78 16.00
N LYS A 182 -0.80 -1.82 15.18
CA LYS A 182 -2.11 -2.23 14.72
C LYS A 182 -2.24 -3.74 14.74
N ASP A 183 -3.17 -4.21 15.54
CA ASP A 183 -3.61 -5.60 15.49
C ASP A 183 -4.74 -5.74 14.46
N PHE A 184 -4.63 -6.71 13.58
CA PHE A 184 -5.66 -6.99 12.60
C PHE A 184 -6.63 -8.03 13.13
N ALA A 185 -7.91 -7.87 12.77
CA ALA A 185 -8.96 -8.80 13.17
C ALA A 185 -8.67 -10.23 12.66
N GLU A 186 -9.14 -11.21 13.42
CA GLU A 186 -9.09 -12.62 12.99
C GLU A 186 -9.92 -12.81 11.71
N PRO A 187 -9.45 -13.66 10.78
CA PRO A 187 -10.15 -13.93 9.53
C PRO A 187 -11.54 -14.55 9.76
N THR A 188 -12.50 -14.09 8.99
CA THR A 188 -13.84 -14.71 8.90
C THR A 188 -13.77 -16.07 8.18
N PRO A 189 -14.76 -16.97 8.35
CA PRO A 189 -14.84 -18.22 7.58
C PRO A 189 -14.78 -18.00 6.05
N THR A 190 -15.38 -16.93 5.54
CA THR A 190 -15.31 -16.57 4.12
C THR A 190 -13.87 -16.24 3.69
N GLU A 191 -13.14 -15.45 4.47
CA GLU A 191 -11.76 -15.10 4.18
C GLU A 191 -10.82 -16.31 4.27
N VAL A 192 -11.10 -17.26 5.17
CA VAL A 192 -10.37 -18.53 5.25
C VAL A 192 -10.54 -19.35 3.98
N LEU A 193 -11.77 -19.44 3.42
CA LEU A 193 -12.00 -20.13 2.14
C LEU A 193 -11.27 -19.45 0.98
N ILE A 194 -11.32 -18.12 0.91
CA ILE A 194 -10.58 -17.34 -0.11
C ILE A 194 -9.07 -17.59 0.05
N GLY A 195 -8.54 -17.51 1.27
CA GLY A 195 -7.13 -17.79 1.55
C GLY A 195 -6.70 -19.17 1.09
N LYS A 196 -7.55 -20.20 1.29
CA LYS A 196 -7.32 -21.56 0.80
C LYS A 196 -7.26 -21.61 -0.73
N ASN A 197 -8.25 -21.02 -1.40
CA ASN A 197 -8.28 -20.96 -2.87
C ASN A 197 -7.07 -20.22 -3.46
N CYS A 198 -6.56 -19.17 -2.80
CA CYS A 198 -5.32 -18.50 -3.18
C CYS A 198 -4.10 -19.40 -2.98
N ALA A 199 -4.00 -20.08 -1.84
CA ALA A 199 -2.84 -20.90 -1.49
C ALA A 199 -2.62 -22.07 -2.46
N GLU A 200 -3.68 -22.63 -3.04
CA GLU A 200 -3.61 -23.68 -4.06
C GLU A 200 -2.88 -23.25 -5.34
N LEU A 201 -2.78 -21.93 -5.58
CA LEU A 201 -2.09 -21.36 -6.73
C LEU A 201 -0.63 -20.98 -6.44
N VAL A 202 -0.20 -21.01 -5.19
CA VAL A 202 1.15 -20.62 -4.77
C VAL A 202 2.06 -21.85 -4.76
N PRO A 203 3.08 -21.95 -5.63
CA PRO A 203 4.02 -23.07 -5.60
C PRO A 203 5.07 -22.89 -4.49
N ASP A 204 5.71 -23.98 -4.07
CA ASP A 204 6.93 -23.93 -3.29
C ASP A 204 7.99 -23.08 -4.00
N GLY A 205 8.73 -22.29 -3.25
CA GLY A 205 9.75 -21.39 -3.79
C GLY A 205 9.25 -20.11 -4.43
N ALA A 206 7.95 -19.85 -4.39
CA ALA A 206 7.35 -18.60 -4.90
C ALA A 206 7.89 -17.37 -4.15
N CYS A 207 7.98 -16.24 -4.85
CA CYS A 207 8.17 -14.93 -4.26
C CYS A 207 6.80 -14.26 -4.11
N ILE A 208 6.43 -13.86 -2.90
CA ILE A 208 5.08 -13.36 -2.61
C ILE A 208 5.06 -11.85 -2.33
N GLN A 209 4.01 -11.21 -2.82
CA GLN A 209 3.52 -9.90 -2.40
C GLN A 209 2.10 -10.07 -1.90
N MET A 210 1.82 -9.52 -0.74
CA MET A 210 0.47 -9.42 -0.21
C MET A 210 0.32 -8.18 0.67
N GLY A 211 -0.92 -7.67 0.74
CA GLY A 211 -1.27 -6.54 1.59
C GLY A 211 -1.40 -6.90 3.07
N ILE A 212 -2.13 -6.07 3.79
CA ILE A 212 -2.44 -6.21 5.22
C ILE A 212 -3.93 -6.48 5.44
N GLY A 213 -4.27 -7.01 6.61
CA GLY A 213 -5.65 -7.24 7.03
C GLY A 213 -6.02 -8.70 7.16
N ALA A 214 -7.30 -8.97 7.40
CA ALA A 214 -7.79 -10.32 7.71
C ALA A 214 -7.58 -11.31 6.55
N LEU A 215 -7.86 -10.91 5.31
CA LEU A 215 -7.67 -11.80 4.14
C LEU A 215 -6.21 -12.17 3.89
N PRO A 216 -5.21 -11.25 3.86
CA PRO A 216 -3.79 -11.63 3.83
C PRO A 216 -3.37 -12.52 4.99
N ASN A 217 -3.88 -12.29 6.20
CA ASN A 217 -3.63 -13.17 7.35
C ASN A 217 -4.22 -14.57 7.15
N ALA A 218 -5.43 -14.67 6.57
CA ALA A 218 -6.06 -15.93 6.21
C ALA A 218 -5.21 -16.73 5.21
N LEU A 219 -4.71 -16.05 4.17
CA LEU A 219 -3.81 -16.65 3.18
C LEU A 219 -2.51 -17.13 3.84
N ALA A 220 -1.85 -16.27 4.62
CA ALA A 220 -0.62 -16.65 5.31
C ALA A 220 -0.79 -17.90 6.18
N ALA A 221 -1.96 -18.05 6.83
CA ALA A 221 -2.27 -19.25 7.62
C ALA A 221 -2.38 -20.54 6.77
N GLN A 222 -2.70 -20.42 5.47
CA GLN A 222 -2.76 -21.57 4.55
C GLN A 222 -1.39 -21.91 3.93
N LEU A 223 -0.41 -20.98 3.98
CA LEU A 223 0.92 -21.18 3.40
C LEU A 223 1.93 -21.83 4.36
N VAL A 224 1.52 -22.21 5.55
CA VAL A 224 2.42 -22.69 6.63
C VAL A 224 3.16 -23.98 6.32
N ASP A 225 2.69 -24.78 5.37
CA ASP A 225 3.30 -26.03 4.93
C ASP A 225 4.12 -25.87 3.62
N HIS A 226 4.14 -24.68 3.04
CA HIS A 226 4.96 -24.35 1.86
C HIS A 226 6.45 -24.29 2.23
N LYS A 227 7.31 -24.33 1.22
CA LYS A 227 8.77 -24.32 1.38
C LYS A 227 9.42 -23.25 0.54
N ASN A 228 10.48 -22.66 1.10
CA ASN A 228 11.39 -21.77 0.40
C ASN A 228 10.72 -20.54 -0.22
N LEU A 229 9.65 -20.02 0.39
CA LEU A 229 9.02 -18.79 -0.08
C LEU A 229 9.99 -17.60 0.05
N GLY A 230 9.91 -16.68 -0.89
CA GLY A 230 10.54 -15.37 -0.85
C GLY A 230 9.52 -14.28 -0.57
N VAL A 231 9.99 -13.10 -0.16
CA VAL A 231 9.14 -11.92 0.02
C VAL A 231 9.76 -10.73 -0.72
N HIS A 232 8.95 -10.14 -1.59
CA HIS A 232 9.19 -8.85 -2.22
C HIS A 232 7.84 -8.15 -2.31
N THR A 233 7.59 -7.21 -1.41
CA THR A 233 6.27 -6.63 -1.20
C THR A 233 6.40 -5.13 -0.92
N GLU A 234 5.40 -4.34 -1.27
CA GLU A 234 5.38 -2.94 -0.85
C GLU A 234 5.21 -2.82 0.66
N MET A 235 4.31 -3.61 1.23
CA MET A 235 3.94 -3.56 2.63
C MET A 235 4.22 -4.89 3.34
N PHE A 236 4.90 -4.81 4.48
CA PHE A 236 5.19 -5.95 5.35
C PHE A 236 4.27 -5.94 6.58
N ALA A 237 3.82 -7.10 7.03
CA ALA A 237 2.90 -7.22 8.17
C ALA A 237 3.00 -8.59 8.86
N ASP A 238 2.23 -8.76 9.95
CA ASP A 238 2.23 -9.93 10.84
C ASP A 238 2.03 -11.28 10.13
N GLY A 239 1.21 -11.31 9.07
CA GLY A 239 1.00 -12.55 8.30
C GLY A 239 2.32 -13.12 7.74
N ILE A 240 3.17 -12.26 7.20
CA ILE A 240 4.49 -12.63 6.69
C ILE A 240 5.42 -13.04 7.84
N LEU A 241 5.40 -12.31 8.95
CA LEU A 241 6.21 -12.63 10.14
C LEU A 241 5.92 -14.04 10.67
N ARG A 242 4.64 -14.46 10.68
CA ARG A 242 4.25 -15.82 11.06
C ARG A 242 4.90 -16.89 10.17
N LEU A 243 4.95 -16.66 8.85
CA LEU A 243 5.61 -17.59 7.90
C LEU A 243 7.12 -17.64 8.09
N ILE A 244 7.74 -16.50 8.38
CA ILE A 244 9.18 -16.43 8.67
C ILE A 244 9.51 -17.25 9.93
N LYS A 245 8.78 -17.05 11.02
CA LYS A 245 8.97 -17.79 12.27
C LYS A 245 8.80 -19.30 12.14
N LYS A 246 7.97 -19.74 11.19
CA LYS A 246 7.80 -21.17 10.85
C LYS A 246 8.89 -21.70 9.89
N GLY A 247 9.83 -20.84 9.44
CA GLY A 247 10.88 -21.24 8.51
C GLY A 247 10.39 -21.45 7.06
N VAL A 248 9.17 -21.04 6.75
CA VAL A 248 8.59 -21.14 5.40
C VAL A 248 9.21 -20.12 4.44
N VAL A 249 9.52 -18.92 4.94
CA VAL A 249 10.14 -17.84 4.19
C VAL A 249 11.64 -17.83 4.45
N ASN A 250 12.44 -18.04 3.41
CA ASN A 250 13.91 -17.94 3.45
C ASN A 250 14.50 -17.26 2.22
N GLY A 251 13.71 -16.89 1.23
CA GLY A 251 14.16 -16.19 0.02
C GLY A 251 15.16 -16.97 -0.84
N ALA A 252 15.29 -18.28 -0.69
CA ALA A 252 16.33 -19.09 -1.34
C ALA A 252 16.24 -19.04 -2.87
N ASN A 253 15.04 -18.89 -3.42
CA ASN A 253 14.79 -18.89 -4.87
C ASN A 253 14.71 -17.48 -5.48
N LYS A 254 14.80 -16.43 -4.69
CA LYS A 254 14.86 -15.05 -5.23
C LYS A 254 16.12 -14.87 -6.08
N LYS A 255 16.00 -14.15 -7.20
CA LYS A 255 17.15 -13.77 -8.03
C LYS A 255 17.75 -12.43 -7.59
N ILE A 256 16.93 -11.50 -7.14
CA ILE A 256 17.40 -10.23 -6.57
C ILE A 256 17.17 -10.24 -5.06
N ASP A 257 18.08 -9.61 -4.33
CA ASP A 257 18.08 -9.60 -2.86
C ASP A 257 17.85 -11.02 -2.28
N LYS A 258 18.62 -11.99 -2.80
CA LYS A 258 18.50 -13.41 -2.43
C LYS A 258 18.66 -13.60 -0.92
N GLY A 259 17.75 -14.36 -0.32
CA GLY A 259 17.74 -14.59 1.13
C GLY A 259 17.23 -13.42 1.95
N LYS A 260 16.82 -12.31 1.31
CA LYS A 260 16.30 -11.12 2.00
C LYS A 260 14.80 -10.97 1.80
N ILE A 261 14.17 -10.41 2.82
CA ILE A 261 12.80 -9.89 2.79
C ILE A 261 12.91 -8.43 2.35
N VAL A 262 12.19 -8.05 1.30
CA VAL A 262 12.21 -6.69 0.77
C VAL A 262 10.83 -6.06 0.93
N ALA A 263 10.79 -4.87 1.54
CA ALA A 263 9.59 -4.06 1.64
C ALA A 263 9.92 -2.56 1.56
N SER A 264 8.91 -1.72 1.42
CA SER A 264 9.05 -0.27 1.38
C SER A 264 8.45 0.40 2.61
N PHE A 265 7.39 -0.16 3.14
CA PHE A 265 6.78 0.30 4.39
C PHE A 265 6.12 -0.87 5.13
N LEU A 266 5.80 -0.64 6.39
CA LEU A 266 5.17 -1.66 7.24
C LEU A 266 4.21 -1.05 8.25
N LEU A 267 3.19 -1.83 8.57
CA LEU A 267 2.26 -1.55 9.66
C LEU A 267 1.84 -2.89 10.28
N GLY A 268 1.95 -3.02 11.58
CA GLY A 268 1.60 -4.25 12.28
C GLY A 268 1.71 -4.12 13.78
N SER A 269 1.83 -5.26 14.44
CA SER A 269 2.04 -5.33 15.87
C SER A 269 3.43 -4.85 16.29
N GLN A 270 3.62 -4.57 17.57
CA GLN A 270 4.93 -4.25 18.13
C GLN A 270 5.97 -5.36 17.85
N GLU A 271 5.52 -6.60 17.67
CA GLU A 271 6.38 -7.73 17.35
C GLU A 271 7.02 -7.59 15.96
N VAL A 272 6.28 -7.06 14.98
CA VAL A 272 6.79 -6.78 13.62
C VAL A 272 7.88 -5.70 13.70
N TYR A 273 7.67 -4.63 14.47
CA TYR A 273 8.68 -3.57 14.64
C TYR A 273 9.95 -4.09 15.30
N SER A 274 9.80 -4.89 16.36
CA SER A 274 10.94 -5.54 17.02
C SER A 274 11.68 -6.52 16.13
N PHE A 275 10.98 -7.19 15.21
CA PHE A 275 11.58 -8.15 14.29
C PHE A 275 12.48 -7.48 13.25
N ILE A 276 12.11 -6.30 12.74
CA ILE A 276 12.89 -5.62 11.70
C ILE A 276 14.05 -4.81 12.28
N ASP A 277 14.01 -4.51 13.58
CA ASP A 277 15.04 -3.71 14.25
C ASP A 277 16.38 -4.45 14.23
N HIS A 278 17.40 -3.82 13.62
CA HIS A 278 18.75 -4.37 13.43
C HIS A 278 18.78 -5.78 12.79
N ASN A 279 17.74 -6.12 12.00
CA ASN A 279 17.67 -7.42 11.33
C ASN A 279 18.24 -7.34 9.91
N PRO A 280 19.41 -7.93 9.64
CA PRO A 280 20.05 -7.84 8.32
C PRO A 280 19.30 -8.64 7.22
N ASP A 281 18.34 -9.48 7.59
CA ASP A 281 17.55 -10.25 6.63
C ASP A 281 16.36 -9.46 6.06
N VAL A 282 16.08 -8.26 6.60
CA VAL A 282 15.03 -7.35 6.14
C VAL A 282 15.67 -6.11 5.50
N LEU A 283 15.23 -5.79 4.29
CA LEU A 283 15.64 -4.58 3.58
C LEU A 283 14.42 -3.69 3.32
N MET A 284 14.44 -2.51 3.93
CA MET A 284 13.46 -1.46 3.69
C MET A 284 14.01 -0.51 2.61
N LYS A 285 13.32 -0.44 1.46
CA LYS A 285 13.82 0.24 0.26
C LYS A 285 12.87 1.29 -0.29
N ASP A 286 13.42 2.22 -1.07
CA ASP A 286 12.67 3.20 -1.87
C ASP A 286 11.62 2.50 -2.74
N ILE A 287 10.46 3.10 -2.82
CA ILE A 287 9.34 2.56 -3.58
C ILE A 287 9.67 2.38 -5.08
N LYS A 288 10.59 3.18 -5.61
CA LYS A 288 11.06 3.04 -7.01
C LYS A 288 11.70 1.68 -7.29
N ASP A 289 12.36 1.07 -6.27
CA ASP A 289 13.03 -0.21 -6.41
C ASP A 289 12.13 -1.37 -6.00
N VAL A 290 11.18 -1.13 -5.08
CA VAL A 290 10.24 -2.16 -4.62
C VAL A 290 9.10 -2.36 -5.62
N ASN A 291 8.54 -1.28 -6.15
CA ASN A 291 7.35 -1.30 -7.01
C ASN A 291 7.65 -1.15 -8.51
N ASP A 292 8.91 -1.19 -8.93
CA ASP A 292 9.21 -1.22 -10.37
C ASP A 292 8.87 -2.61 -10.94
N PRO A 293 7.95 -2.73 -11.93
CA PRO A 293 7.63 -4.01 -12.55
C PRO A 293 8.84 -4.75 -13.12
N TRP A 294 9.87 -4.03 -13.61
CA TRP A 294 11.12 -4.63 -14.10
C TRP A 294 11.99 -5.21 -12.97
N VAL A 295 11.90 -4.67 -11.79
CA VAL A 295 12.57 -5.22 -10.60
C VAL A 295 11.78 -6.41 -10.08
N ILE A 296 10.47 -6.27 -9.92
CA ILE A 296 9.55 -7.31 -9.43
C ILE A 296 9.67 -8.59 -10.28
N CYS A 297 9.65 -8.46 -11.60
CA CYS A 297 9.64 -9.61 -12.52
C CYS A 297 10.95 -10.43 -12.52
N GLN A 298 12.03 -9.92 -11.96
CA GLN A 298 13.29 -10.64 -11.85
C GLN A 298 13.22 -11.80 -10.84
N ASN A 299 12.29 -11.75 -9.88
CA ASN A 299 12.03 -12.88 -9.00
C ASN A 299 11.10 -13.89 -9.69
N PRO A 300 11.51 -15.15 -9.89
CA PRO A 300 10.66 -16.16 -10.52
C PRO A 300 9.49 -16.53 -9.61
N ASN A 301 8.41 -17.02 -10.21
CA ASN A 301 7.17 -17.36 -9.53
C ASN A 301 6.68 -16.21 -8.61
N MET A 302 6.66 -14.99 -9.14
CA MET A 302 6.15 -13.84 -8.41
C MET A 302 4.63 -13.94 -8.27
N MET A 303 4.15 -14.06 -7.03
CA MET A 303 2.73 -14.14 -6.68
C MET A 303 2.27 -12.80 -6.14
N ALA A 304 1.55 -12.04 -6.95
CA ALA A 304 0.97 -10.76 -6.54
C ALA A 304 -0.47 -10.96 -6.09
N ILE A 305 -0.76 -10.77 -4.80
CA ILE A 305 -2.07 -11.01 -4.20
C ILE A 305 -2.66 -9.68 -3.74
N ASN A 306 -3.69 -9.23 -4.44
CA ASN A 306 -4.37 -7.96 -4.21
C ASN A 306 -5.87 -8.15 -3.97
N SER A 307 -6.59 -7.09 -3.65
CA SER A 307 -8.03 -7.14 -3.42
C SER A 307 -8.78 -6.18 -4.34
N ALA A 308 -10.11 -6.24 -4.31
CA ALA A 308 -10.99 -5.37 -5.09
C ALA A 308 -12.19 -4.89 -4.27
N THR A 309 -12.72 -3.72 -4.60
CA THR A 309 -14.04 -3.28 -4.17
C THR A 309 -15.12 -3.92 -5.02
N GLU A 310 -14.90 -4.00 -6.34
CA GLU A 310 -15.77 -4.68 -7.31
C GLU A 310 -15.03 -5.07 -8.59
N VAL A 311 -15.57 -6.06 -9.31
CA VAL A 311 -15.07 -6.54 -10.61
C VAL A 311 -16.25 -6.66 -11.58
N ASP A 312 -16.13 -6.11 -12.80
CA ASP A 312 -17.18 -6.26 -13.82
C ASP A 312 -17.02 -7.55 -14.62
N LEU A 313 -18.08 -7.93 -15.35
CA LEU A 313 -18.13 -9.16 -16.16
C LEU A 313 -17.07 -9.23 -17.28
N THR A 314 -16.34 -8.17 -17.56
CA THR A 314 -15.24 -8.17 -18.52
C THR A 314 -13.86 -8.28 -17.87
N GLY A 315 -13.82 -8.24 -16.53
CA GLY A 315 -12.58 -8.32 -15.75
C GLY A 315 -11.96 -6.96 -15.46
N GLN A 316 -12.67 -5.85 -15.57
CA GLN A 316 -12.21 -4.56 -15.03
C GLN A 316 -12.30 -4.59 -13.51
N ILE A 317 -11.24 -4.19 -12.82
CA ILE A 317 -11.13 -4.25 -11.37
C ILE A 317 -11.07 -2.84 -10.80
N CYS A 318 -12.02 -2.52 -9.93
CA CYS A 318 -11.98 -1.35 -9.06
C CYS A 318 -11.44 -1.76 -7.69
N ALA A 319 -10.52 -0.96 -7.14
CA ALA A 319 -9.95 -1.18 -5.81
C ALA A 319 -9.87 0.09 -4.97
N ASP A 320 -9.94 1.27 -5.58
CA ASP A 320 -9.73 2.57 -4.94
C ASP A 320 -11.03 3.27 -4.51
N SER A 321 -12.18 2.89 -5.09
CA SER A 321 -13.42 3.62 -4.92
C SER A 321 -14.65 2.70 -4.82
N ILE A 322 -15.78 3.27 -4.43
CA ILE A 322 -17.13 2.67 -4.44
C ILE A 322 -18.04 3.69 -5.13
N GLY A 323 -18.26 3.52 -6.43
CA GLY A 323 -18.84 4.56 -7.27
C GLY A 323 -17.96 5.82 -7.24
N THR A 324 -18.55 6.97 -6.96
CA THR A 324 -17.84 8.26 -6.87
C THR A 324 -17.12 8.47 -5.54
N ARG A 325 -17.31 7.59 -4.55
CA ARG A 325 -16.67 7.73 -3.23
C ARG A 325 -15.29 7.10 -3.24
N ILE A 326 -14.27 7.89 -3.00
CA ILE A 326 -12.91 7.38 -2.81
C ILE A 326 -12.84 6.58 -1.50
N PHE A 327 -12.32 5.36 -1.59
CA PHE A 327 -12.22 4.44 -0.46
C PHE A 327 -10.77 4.27 0.00
N SER A 328 -9.82 4.21 -0.95
CA SER A 328 -8.39 4.02 -0.67
C SER A 328 -7.53 4.79 -1.69
N GLY A 329 -6.91 4.13 -2.60
CA GLY A 329 -6.09 4.65 -3.69
C GLY A 329 -5.68 3.53 -4.60
N THR A 330 -5.06 3.86 -5.73
CA THR A 330 -4.53 2.86 -6.67
C THR A 330 -3.45 2.00 -6.02
N GLY A 331 -2.65 2.58 -5.10
CA GLY A 331 -1.54 1.88 -4.46
C GLY A 331 -0.57 1.30 -5.47
N GLY A 332 0.09 0.21 -5.09
CA GLY A 332 0.99 -0.56 -5.94
C GLY A 332 0.35 -1.77 -6.62
N GLN A 333 -0.98 -1.90 -6.60
CA GLN A 333 -1.65 -3.06 -7.15
C GLN A 333 -1.24 -3.32 -8.61
N LEU A 334 -1.31 -2.30 -9.47
CA LEU A 334 -0.97 -2.47 -10.89
C LEU A 334 0.53 -2.70 -11.10
N ASP A 335 1.40 -2.11 -10.28
CA ASP A 335 2.84 -2.33 -10.32
C ASP A 335 3.15 -3.83 -10.15
N PHE A 336 2.58 -4.46 -9.12
CA PHE A 336 2.76 -5.88 -8.84
C PHE A 336 2.02 -6.79 -9.82
N VAL A 337 0.83 -6.42 -10.29
CA VAL A 337 0.13 -7.15 -11.35
C VAL A 337 0.99 -7.22 -12.62
N LYS A 338 1.58 -6.09 -13.03
CA LYS A 338 2.50 -6.03 -14.18
C LYS A 338 3.76 -6.84 -13.92
N GLY A 339 4.42 -6.65 -12.79
CA GLY A 339 5.64 -7.35 -12.43
C GLY A 339 5.45 -8.86 -12.36
N ALA A 340 4.36 -9.34 -11.73
CA ALA A 340 4.03 -10.76 -11.70
C ALA A 340 3.74 -11.33 -13.10
N SER A 341 3.00 -10.60 -13.94
CA SER A 341 2.71 -11.03 -15.32
C SER A 341 3.97 -11.16 -16.19
N MET A 342 5.01 -10.39 -15.89
CA MET A 342 6.31 -10.44 -16.59
C MET A 342 7.27 -11.46 -15.98
N SER A 343 7.03 -11.92 -14.76
CA SER A 343 7.86 -12.90 -14.06
C SER A 343 7.68 -14.29 -14.64
N GLU A 344 8.77 -15.05 -14.76
CA GLU A 344 8.73 -16.47 -15.17
C GLU A 344 7.95 -17.28 -14.12
N GLY A 345 6.80 -17.86 -14.54
CA GLY A 345 5.88 -18.57 -13.64
C GLY A 345 5.11 -17.66 -12.69
N GLY A 346 5.17 -16.35 -12.89
CA GLY A 346 4.48 -15.38 -12.03
C GLY A 346 2.97 -15.36 -12.27
N VAL A 347 2.22 -15.05 -11.21
CA VAL A 347 0.75 -15.03 -11.20
C VAL A 347 0.23 -13.80 -10.48
N SER A 348 -0.68 -13.06 -11.10
CA SER A 348 -1.44 -12.01 -10.43
C SER A 348 -2.81 -12.52 -10.01
N MET A 349 -3.16 -12.30 -8.75
CA MET A 349 -4.40 -12.72 -8.11
C MET A 349 -5.15 -11.51 -7.55
N THR A 350 -6.46 -11.45 -7.81
CA THR A 350 -7.36 -10.51 -7.17
C THR A 350 -8.37 -11.30 -6.35
N ALA A 351 -8.26 -11.20 -5.02
CA ALA A 351 -9.00 -12.02 -4.07
C ALA A 351 -9.93 -11.16 -3.19
N PHE A 352 -11.21 -11.51 -3.13
CA PHE A 352 -12.21 -10.76 -2.37
C PHE A 352 -13.45 -11.61 -2.08
N ALA A 353 -14.18 -11.29 -1.00
CA ALA A 353 -15.48 -11.90 -0.75
C ALA A 353 -16.47 -11.54 -1.86
N SER A 354 -17.24 -12.49 -2.36
CA SER A 354 -18.18 -12.29 -3.47
C SER A 354 -19.26 -11.22 -3.19
N ARG A 355 -19.55 -10.99 -1.91
CA ARG A 355 -20.46 -9.93 -1.42
C ARG A 355 -19.79 -9.10 -0.31
N THR A 356 -20.26 -7.88 -0.17
CA THR A 356 -19.94 -7.03 0.98
C THR A 356 -20.64 -7.54 2.25
N ASN A 357 -20.21 -7.08 3.43
CA ASN A 357 -20.89 -7.38 4.70
C ASN A 357 -22.35 -6.91 4.75
N LYS A 358 -22.77 -6.05 3.81
CA LYS A 358 -24.17 -5.58 3.63
C LYS A 358 -24.90 -6.39 2.56
N GLY A 359 -24.34 -7.50 2.08
CA GLY A 359 -24.95 -8.39 1.10
C GLY A 359 -24.93 -7.87 -0.35
N LYS A 360 -24.22 -6.80 -0.67
CA LYS A 360 -24.10 -6.32 -2.05
C LYS A 360 -23.09 -7.15 -2.83
N ALA A 361 -23.42 -7.54 -4.07
CA ALA A 361 -22.53 -8.23 -4.98
C ALA A 361 -21.29 -7.38 -5.28
N LYS A 362 -20.12 -8.04 -5.38
CA LYS A 362 -18.86 -7.43 -5.80
C LYS A 362 -18.42 -7.89 -7.20
N ILE A 363 -19.00 -8.97 -7.73
CA ILE A 363 -18.96 -9.26 -9.16
C ILE A 363 -20.23 -8.63 -9.74
N VAL A 364 -20.07 -7.68 -10.67
CA VAL A 364 -21.15 -6.80 -11.15
C VAL A 364 -21.19 -6.79 -12.68
N PRO A 365 -22.35 -6.51 -13.30
CA PRO A 365 -22.46 -6.39 -14.77
C PRO A 365 -21.54 -5.30 -15.34
N PHE A 366 -21.48 -4.17 -14.67
CA PHE A 366 -20.66 -2.99 -14.96
C PHE A 366 -20.18 -2.43 -13.63
N LEU A 367 -18.97 -1.88 -13.60
CA LEU A 367 -18.53 -1.11 -12.44
C LEU A 367 -19.53 0.02 -12.14
N ASN A 368 -19.71 0.34 -10.87
CA ASN A 368 -20.60 1.41 -10.48
C ASN A 368 -20.20 2.74 -11.15
N PRO A 369 -21.15 3.59 -11.57
CA PRO A 369 -20.83 4.89 -12.18
C PRO A 369 -19.88 5.72 -11.29
N GLY A 370 -18.78 6.19 -11.88
CA GLY A 370 -17.74 6.94 -11.18
C GLY A 370 -16.65 6.10 -10.51
N ALA A 371 -16.75 4.77 -10.53
CA ALA A 371 -15.71 3.89 -10.01
C ALA A 371 -14.44 3.94 -10.88
N GLY A 372 -13.27 3.97 -10.24
CA GLY A 372 -11.98 3.89 -10.92
C GLY A 372 -11.68 2.47 -11.42
N VAL A 373 -10.95 2.36 -12.53
CA VAL A 373 -10.40 1.07 -13.02
C VAL A 373 -8.93 1.02 -12.60
N VAL A 374 -8.66 0.39 -11.46
CA VAL A 374 -7.30 0.25 -10.92
C VAL A 374 -6.50 -0.79 -11.71
N THR A 375 -7.11 -1.94 -12.03
CA THR A 375 -6.53 -2.94 -12.91
C THR A 375 -7.38 -3.08 -14.17
N PRO A 376 -6.86 -2.69 -15.35
CA PRO A 376 -7.56 -2.85 -16.61
C PRO A 376 -7.82 -4.33 -16.92
N ARG A 377 -8.87 -4.60 -17.73
CA ARG A 377 -9.23 -5.97 -18.11
C ARG A 377 -8.13 -6.75 -18.83
N ALA A 378 -7.20 -6.06 -19.48
CA ALA A 378 -6.07 -6.69 -20.17
C ALA A 378 -5.03 -7.25 -19.18
N ASP A 379 -5.00 -6.74 -17.96
CA ASP A 379 -4.05 -7.11 -16.92
C ASP A 379 -4.67 -8.01 -15.84
N ALA A 380 -5.98 -8.24 -15.88
CA ALA A 380 -6.67 -9.12 -14.94
C ALA A 380 -6.43 -10.60 -15.32
N HIS A 381 -5.83 -11.35 -14.41
CA HIS A 381 -5.59 -12.79 -14.54
C HIS A 381 -6.50 -13.57 -13.58
N TRP A 382 -6.01 -14.01 -12.45
CA TRP A 382 -6.81 -14.79 -11.50
C TRP A 382 -7.75 -13.94 -10.66
N ILE A 383 -9.02 -14.30 -10.66
CA ILE A 383 -10.06 -13.74 -9.77
C ILE A 383 -10.50 -14.84 -8.81
N ILE A 384 -10.52 -14.51 -7.52
CA ILE A 384 -10.70 -15.51 -6.45
C ILE A 384 -11.76 -15.01 -5.47
N THR A 385 -12.71 -15.88 -5.19
CA THR A 385 -13.73 -15.68 -4.16
C THR A 385 -13.80 -16.91 -3.25
N GLU A 386 -14.68 -16.92 -2.27
CA GLU A 386 -14.98 -18.09 -1.44
C GLU A 386 -15.59 -19.26 -2.24
N TYR A 387 -16.07 -19.00 -3.47
CA TYR A 387 -16.67 -20.02 -4.35
C TYR A 387 -15.69 -20.62 -5.36
N GLY A 388 -14.43 -20.18 -5.36
CA GLY A 388 -13.37 -20.73 -6.20
C GLY A 388 -12.47 -19.68 -6.84
N ALA A 389 -11.62 -20.13 -7.74
CA ALA A 389 -10.66 -19.34 -8.49
C ALA A 389 -10.84 -19.54 -9.99
N VAL A 390 -10.76 -18.48 -10.78
CA VAL A 390 -10.86 -18.54 -12.26
C VAL A 390 -9.76 -17.71 -12.90
N ASP A 391 -9.18 -18.23 -13.97
CA ASP A 391 -8.17 -17.52 -14.78
C ASP A 391 -8.83 -16.86 -16.00
N LEU A 392 -8.68 -15.53 -16.08
CA LEU A 392 -9.20 -14.71 -17.18
C LEU A 392 -8.17 -14.51 -18.30
N TYR A 393 -6.93 -14.98 -18.11
CA TYR A 393 -5.88 -14.81 -19.11
C TYR A 393 -6.20 -15.61 -20.38
N GLY A 394 -6.09 -14.97 -21.54
CA GLY A 394 -6.41 -15.59 -22.82
C GLY A 394 -7.90 -15.85 -23.08
N LYS A 395 -8.80 -15.37 -22.22
CA LYS A 395 -10.25 -15.56 -22.34
C LYS A 395 -10.93 -14.39 -23.04
N SER A 396 -11.87 -14.69 -23.93
CA SER A 396 -12.77 -13.72 -24.54
C SER A 396 -13.71 -13.09 -23.49
N LEU A 397 -14.33 -11.96 -23.81
CA LEU A 397 -15.22 -11.28 -22.87
C LEU A 397 -16.39 -12.17 -22.42
N GLN A 398 -16.92 -13.01 -23.31
CA GLN A 398 -18.02 -13.91 -22.96
C GLN A 398 -17.54 -15.08 -22.08
N GLU A 399 -16.37 -15.64 -22.34
CA GLU A 399 -15.77 -16.65 -21.46
C GLU A 399 -15.47 -16.08 -20.09
N ARG A 400 -14.90 -14.85 -20.02
CA ARG A 400 -14.67 -14.14 -18.74
C ARG A 400 -15.95 -13.99 -17.93
N ALA A 401 -17.02 -13.55 -18.57
CA ALA A 401 -18.31 -13.38 -17.88
C ALA A 401 -18.81 -14.71 -17.30
N LYS A 402 -18.73 -15.82 -18.07
CA LYS A 402 -19.13 -17.14 -17.56
C LYS A 402 -18.27 -17.60 -16.38
N LEU A 403 -16.95 -17.43 -16.48
CA LEU A 403 -16.01 -17.75 -15.41
C LEU A 403 -16.32 -16.93 -14.14
N LEU A 404 -16.50 -15.63 -14.27
CA LEU A 404 -16.82 -14.75 -13.14
C LEU A 404 -18.17 -15.09 -12.50
N ILE A 405 -19.19 -15.42 -13.30
CA ILE A 405 -20.49 -15.87 -12.77
C ILE A 405 -20.34 -17.17 -11.97
N SER A 406 -19.46 -18.10 -12.39
CA SER A 406 -19.27 -19.37 -11.71
C SER A 406 -18.76 -19.22 -10.27
N ILE A 407 -17.98 -18.16 -10.00
CA ILE A 407 -17.44 -17.83 -8.67
C ILE A 407 -18.18 -16.70 -7.95
N ALA A 408 -19.24 -16.17 -8.55
CA ALA A 408 -20.13 -15.22 -7.89
C ALA A 408 -20.98 -15.91 -6.81
N HIS A 409 -21.52 -15.12 -5.87
CA HIS A 409 -22.48 -15.63 -4.89
C HIS A 409 -23.67 -16.29 -5.63
N PRO A 410 -24.16 -17.46 -5.20
CA PRO A 410 -25.24 -18.17 -5.89
C PRO A 410 -26.47 -17.32 -6.21
N ASP A 411 -26.91 -16.49 -5.26
CA ASP A 411 -28.07 -15.61 -5.43
C ASP A 411 -27.89 -14.51 -6.50
N ASP A 412 -26.64 -14.21 -6.88
CA ASP A 412 -26.34 -13.15 -7.85
C ASP A 412 -26.21 -13.70 -9.27
N ARG A 413 -26.02 -15.03 -9.44
CA ARG A 413 -25.68 -15.66 -10.73
C ARG A 413 -26.75 -15.46 -11.78
N GLU A 414 -28.05 -15.56 -11.42
CA GLU A 414 -29.15 -15.37 -12.36
C GLU A 414 -29.19 -13.93 -12.90
N MET A 415 -29.01 -12.96 -12.02
CA MET A 415 -28.97 -11.53 -12.40
C MET A 415 -27.78 -11.26 -13.35
N LEU A 416 -26.61 -11.81 -13.03
CA LEU A 416 -25.40 -11.67 -13.84
C LEU A 416 -25.53 -12.36 -15.21
N ASP A 417 -26.15 -13.56 -15.26
CA ASP A 417 -26.41 -14.28 -16.51
C ASP A 417 -27.35 -13.49 -17.43
N ARG A 418 -28.43 -12.94 -16.88
CA ARG A 418 -29.35 -12.08 -17.63
C ARG A 418 -28.66 -10.83 -18.19
N ALA A 419 -27.87 -10.13 -17.38
CA ALA A 419 -27.10 -8.97 -17.81
C ALA A 419 -26.07 -9.33 -18.90
N SER A 420 -25.48 -10.52 -18.81
CA SER A 420 -24.58 -11.05 -19.84
C SER A 420 -25.30 -11.32 -21.15
N PHE A 421 -26.48 -11.92 -21.11
CA PHE A 421 -27.29 -12.14 -22.31
C PHE A 421 -27.68 -10.80 -22.99
N GLU A 422 -28.11 -9.80 -22.20
CA GLU A 422 -28.41 -8.47 -22.72
C GLU A 422 -27.18 -7.79 -23.36
N ARG A 423 -25.99 -7.98 -22.76
CA ARG A 423 -24.75 -7.39 -23.24
C ARG A 423 -24.12 -8.08 -24.44
N PHE A 424 -24.12 -9.42 -24.46
CA PHE A 424 -23.39 -10.22 -25.43
C PHE A 424 -24.27 -10.85 -26.51
N GLY A 425 -25.58 -10.77 -26.35
CA GLY A 425 -26.57 -11.20 -27.31
C GLY A 425 -26.81 -12.72 -27.35
N PRO A 426 -27.48 -13.22 -28.40
CA PRO A 426 -28.03 -14.58 -28.44
C PRO A 426 -26.96 -15.69 -28.44
N HIS A 427 -25.72 -15.41 -28.81
CA HIS A 427 -24.64 -16.39 -28.77
C HIS A 427 -24.11 -16.69 -27.37
N TRP A 428 -24.53 -15.90 -26.36
CA TRP A 428 -24.13 -16.08 -24.96
C TRP A 428 -24.32 -17.51 -24.44
N HIS A 429 -25.45 -18.14 -24.78
CA HIS A 429 -25.78 -19.48 -24.29
C HIS A 429 -24.98 -20.62 -24.95
N VAL A 430 -24.31 -20.39 -26.09
CA VAL A 430 -23.53 -21.42 -26.79
C VAL A 430 -22.03 -21.35 -26.46
N VAL A 431 -21.58 -20.32 -25.76
CA VAL A 431 -20.19 -20.20 -25.33
C VAL A 431 -19.88 -21.29 -24.31
N LYS A 432 -18.90 -22.12 -24.58
CA LYS A 432 -18.36 -23.15 -23.65
C LYS A 432 -17.09 -22.63 -22.98
N ILE A 433 -16.89 -22.98 -21.73
CA ILE A 433 -15.69 -22.71 -20.92
C ILE A 433 -15.02 -24.01 -20.51
#